data_13ea58cae8a88112c879e6006b04b54a
#
_entry.id   13ea58cae8a88112c879e6006b04b54a
#
_cell.length_a   1.000
_cell.length_b   1.000
_cell.length_c   1.000
_cell.angle_alpha   90.00
_cell.angle_beta   90.00
_cell.angle_gamma   90.00
#
_symmetry.space_group_name_H-M   'P 1'
#
loop_
_entity.id
_entity.type
_entity.pdbx_description
1 polymer ?
#
loop_
_entity_poly.entity_id
_entity_poly.type
_entity_poly.pdbx_seq_one_letter_code
_entity_poly.pdbx_strand_id
1 'polypeptide(L)'
;VYHADNHIIKTIESPRDLMLNDDIVQYSFTYGSHDEVRDILLLSRPDYTIYDEVRNKPDFNLYKDLRLTGIGLVGVIHATKPIDSIQRFIGSVEMGIIPQVIDTVLFIDKGQVAEVLQLELTAKVPEGMLSEELARPVIVVSSFLQKKPLYEIYTFGEQVVVMPIQTDEKGNPKTPSKTQVVSEYAKEGIQRKLSQNLPCDFHIQIKGSELELYVPEYYK
;
A
#
# COMPACT_ATOMS: atom_id res chain seq x y z
N VAL A 1 -5.79 -3.90 -25.33
CA VAL A 1 -5.91 -4.36 -26.72
C VAL A 1 -7.25 -5.03 -26.97
N TYR A 2 -7.72 -5.95 -26.15
CA TYR A 2 -8.98 -6.69 -26.35
C TYR A 2 -10.26 -5.84 -26.30
N HIS A 3 -10.18 -4.60 -25.84
CA HIS A 3 -11.34 -3.72 -25.66
C HIS A 3 -11.33 -2.49 -26.58
N ALA A 4 -10.28 -2.32 -27.41
CA ALA A 4 -10.16 -1.14 -28.25
C ALA A 4 -11.32 -0.95 -29.24
N ASP A 5 -11.86 -2.03 -29.78
CA ASP A 5 -12.90 -1.97 -30.82
C ASP A 5 -14.24 -1.42 -30.34
N ASN A 6 -14.51 -1.43 -29.03
CA ASN A 6 -15.78 -0.96 -28.44
C ASN A 6 -15.61 0.02 -27.27
N HIS A 7 -14.39 0.42 -26.93
CA HIS A 7 -14.10 1.25 -25.77
C HIS A 7 -13.16 2.40 -26.11
N ILE A 8 -13.40 3.54 -25.51
CA ILE A 8 -12.52 4.70 -25.62
C ILE A 8 -11.34 4.48 -24.67
N ILE A 9 -10.17 4.24 -25.24
CA ILE A 9 -8.92 4.03 -24.49
C ILE A 9 -8.02 5.24 -24.70
N LYS A 10 -7.39 5.69 -23.62
CA LYS A 10 -6.39 6.77 -23.63
C LYS A 10 -5.19 6.39 -22.79
N THR A 11 -4.06 7.05 -23.03
CA THR A 11 -2.86 6.85 -22.23
C THR A 11 -2.31 8.14 -21.69
N ILE A 12 -1.62 8.06 -20.56
CA ILE A 12 -0.80 9.11 -19.96
C ILE A 12 0.61 8.55 -19.85
N GLU A 13 1.55 9.20 -20.52
CA GLU A 13 2.93 8.70 -20.64
C GLU A 13 3.95 9.81 -20.36
N SER A 14 5.11 9.45 -19.82
CA SER A 14 6.21 10.40 -19.62
C SER A 14 7.58 9.67 -19.50
N PRO A 15 8.35 9.58 -20.56
CA PRO A 15 8.11 10.06 -21.93
C PRO A 15 7.03 9.24 -22.66
N ARG A 16 6.57 9.75 -23.80
CA ARG A 16 5.65 9.03 -24.69
C ARG A 16 6.46 8.03 -25.50
N ASP A 17 6.35 6.74 -25.15
CA ASP A 17 7.14 5.66 -25.74
C ASP A 17 6.32 4.40 -26.09
N LEU A 18 5.05 4.36 -25.74
CA LEU A 18 4.17 3.25 -26.14
C LEU A 18 3.85 3.33 -27.65
N MET A 19 4.06 2.23 -28.34
CA MET A 19 3.67 2.09 -29.75
C MET A 19 2.23 1.57 -29.83
N LEU A 20 1.29 2.48 -30.06
CA LEU A 20 -0.14 2.20 -30.07
C LEU A 20 -0.75 2.55 -31.44
N ASN A 21 -1.96 2.06 -31.68
CA ASN A 21 -2.74 2.39 -32.88
C ASN A 21 -3.15 3.87 -32.83
N ASP A 22 -3.33 4.47 -34.01
CA ASP A 22 -3.69 5.90 -34.18
C ASP A 22 -5.05 6.27 -33.53
N ASP A 23 -5.90 5.31 -33.25
CA ASP A 23 -7.20 5.49 -32.60
C ASP A 23 -7.07 5.81 -31.09
N ILE A 24 -5.89 5.53 -30.50
CA ILE A 24 -5.62 5.74 -29.08
C ILE A 24 -4.92 7.06 -28.87
N VAL A 25 -5.59 7.98 -28.19
CA VAL A 25 -5.00 9.30 -27.86
C VAL A 25 -4.02 9.16 -26.70
N GLN A 26 -2.77 9.58 -26.95
CA GLN A 26 -1.67 9.53 -26.00
C GLN A 26 -1.39 10.93 -25.45
N TYR A 27 -1.49 11.11 -24.14
CA TYR A 27 -1.16 12.37 -23.44
C TYR A 27 0.23 12.29 -22.82
N SER A 28 0.91 13.44 -22.74
CA SER A 28 2.20 13.56 -22.08
C SER A 28 2.29 14.87 -21.30
N PHE A 29 2.94 14.82 -20.15
CA PHE A 29 3.22 16.02 -19.34
C PHE A 29 4.33 16.91 -19.91
N THR A 30 4.97 16.53 -21.02
CA THR A 30 5.95 17.37 -21.68
C THR A 30 5.36 18.68 -22.20
N TYR A 31 4.07 18.67 -22.55
CA TYR A 31 3.38 19.82 -23.18
C TYR A 31 2.12 20.25 -22.43
N GLY A 32 1.80 19.64 -21.30
CA GLY A 32 0.61 19.94 -20.50
C GLY A 32 0.83 19.69 -19.01
N SER A 33 0.05 20.35 -18.18
CA SER A 33 0.04 20.14 -16.74
C SER A 33 -0.85 18.94 -16.34
N HIS A 34 -0.67 18.43 -15.11
CA HIS A 34 -1.56 17.41 -14.55
C HIS A 34 -3.03 17.86 -14.53
N ASP A 35 -3.28 19.14 -14.24
CA ASP A 35 -4.64 19.70 -14.22
C ASP A 35 -5.28 19.72 -15.61
N GLU A 36 -4.55 20.13 -16.64
CA GLU A 36 -5.04 20.12 -18.03
C GLU A 36 -5.34 18.69 -18.49
N VAL A 37 -4.45 17.74 -18.25
CA VAL A 37 -4.65 16.33 -18.60
C VAL A 37 -5.86 15.77 -17.85
N ARG A 38 -6.00 16.07 -16.55
CA ARG A 38 -7.16 15.68 -15.75
C ARG A 38 -8.47 16.20 -16.37
N ASP A 39 -8.54 17.50 -16.64
CA ASP A 39 -9.75 18.14 -17.15
C ASP A 39 -10.15 17.58 -18.53
N ILE A 40 -9.20 17.34 -19.41
CA ILE A 40 -9.44 16.71 -20.71
C ILE A 40 -9.97 15.27 -20.55
N LEU A 41 -9.38 14.49 -19.64
CA LEU A 41 -9.80 13.11 -19.41
C LEU A 41 -11.20 13.06 -18.76
N LEU A 42 -11.48 13.93 -17.81
CA LEU A 42 -12.81 14.02 -17.18
C LEU A 42 -13.90 14.43 -18.18
N LEU A 43 -13.61 15.38 -19.07
CA LEU A 43 -14.54 15.83 -20.11
C LEU A 43 -14.77 14.77 -21.19
N SER A 44 -13.71 14.07 -21.60
CA SER A 44 -13.77 13.07 -22.67
C SER A 44 -14.24 11.69 -22.21
N ARG A 45 -14.30 11.45 -20.92
CA ARG A 45 -14.81 10.22 -20.26
C ARG A 45 -14.38 8.94 -20.94
N PRO A 46 -13.08 8.61 -21.00
CA PRO A 46 -12.64 7.34 -21.55
C PRO A 46 -13.15 6.18 -20.69
N ASP A 47 -13.37 5.03 -21.31
CA ASP A 47 -13.70 3.81 -20.60
C ASP A 47 -12.48 3.31 -19.81
N TYR A 48 -11.30 3.41 -20.43
CA TYR A 48 -10.02 3.00 -19.82
C TYR A 48 -8.93 4.03 -20.05
N THR A 49 -8.11 4.23 -19.04
CA THR A 49 -6.86 5.00 -19.15
C THR A 49 -5.69 4.16 -18.66
N ILE A 50 -4.62 4.10 -19.44
CA ILE A 50 -3.35 3.48 -19.05
C ILE A 50 -2.44 4.62 -18.62
N TYR A 51 -2.03 4.62 -17.35
CA TYR A 51 -1.08 5.59 -16.80
C TYR A 51 0.29 4.93 -16.68
N ASP A 52 1.12 5.19 -17.66
CA ASP A 52 2.47 4.67 -17.69
C ASP A 52 3.35 5.48 -16.74
N GLU A 53 3.79 4.78 -15.71
CA GLU A 53 4.69 5.27 -14.67
C GLU A 53 4.18 6.39 -13.74
N VAL A 54 3.43 5.98 -12.72
CA VAL A 54 3.02 6.85 -11.59
C VAL A 54 4.20 7.01 -10.62
N ARG A 55 4.81 8.21 -10.53
CA ARG A 55 6.08 8.45 -9.82
C ARG A 55 5.95 9.30 -8.57
N ASN A 56 5.25 10.42 -8.67
CA ASN A 56 5.25 11.50 -7.69
C ASN A 56 3.85 11.82 -7.16
N LYS A 57 3.76 12.67 -6.16
CA LYS A 57 2.49 13.01 -5.52
C LYS A 57 1.43 13.59 -6.47
N PRO A 58 1.75 14.49 -7.43
CA PRO A 58 0.80 14.91 -8.46
C PRO A 58 0.24 13.75 -9.30
N ASP A 59 1.08 12.76 -9.67
CA ASP A 59 0.64 11.59 -10.44
C ASP A 59 -0.36 10.74 -9.62
N PHE A 60 -0.08 10.49 -8.34
CA PHE A 60 -1.00 9.75 -7.45
C PHE A 60 -2.33 10.48 -7.25
N ASN A 61 -2.30 11.82 -7.18
CA ASN A 61 -3.53 12.61 -7.08
C ASN A 61 -4.34 12.52 -8.37
N LEU A 62 -3.72 12.69 -9.53
CA LEU A 62 -4.38 12.53 -10.83
C LEU A 62 -4.97 11.12 -10.96
N TYR A 63 -4.19 10.08 -10.64
CA TYR A 63 -4.66 8.69 -10.65
C TYR A 63 -5.90 8.51 -9.79
N LYS A 64 -5.88 8.99 -8.55
CA LYS A 64 -7.01 8.96 -7.61
C LYS A 64 -8.24 9.68 -8.20
N ASP A 65 -8.06 10.90 -8.70
CA ASP A 65 -9.16 11.70 -9.20
C ASP A 65 -9.86 11.04 -10.40
N LEU A 66 -9.09 10.51 -11.35
CA LEU A 66 -9.64 9.76 -12.49
C LEU A 66 -10.36 8.48 -12.04
N ARG A 67 -9.78 7.74 -11.11
CA ARG A 67 -10.36 6.47 -10.64
C ARG A 67 -11.70 6.69 -9.90
N LEU A 68 -11.78 7.72 -9.07
CA LEU A 68 -12.99 8.04 -8.31
C LEU A 68 -14.15 8.54 -9.19
N THR A 69 -13.89 8.97 -10.42
CA THR A 69 -14.93 9.31 -11.39
C THR A 69 -15.47 8.12 -12.18
N GLY A 70 -14.94 6.92 -11.92
CA GLY A 70 -15.41 5.67 -12.53
C GLY A 70 -14.65 5.27 -13.80
N ILE A 71 -13.59 5.98 -14.18
CA ILE A 71 -12.71 5.59 -15.29
C ILE A 71 -11.95 4.31 -14.91
N GLY A 72 -11.98 3.30 -15.77
CA GLY A 72 -11.12 2.13 -15.64
C GLY A 72 -9.66 2.53 -15.78
N LEU A 73 -8.83 2.28 -14.77
CA LEU A 73 -7.45 2.78 -14.74
C LEU A 73 -6.45 1.67 -14.49
N VAL A 74 -5.43 1.60 -15.32
CA VAL A 74 -4.26 0.76 -15.13
C VAL A 74 -3.06 1.65 -14.96
N GLY A 75 -2.37 1.56 -13.81
CA GLY A 75 -1.17 2.35 -13.54
C GLY A 75 0.05 1.46 -13.39
N VAL A 76 1.17 1.90 -13.92
CA VAL A 76 2.47 1.26 -13.75
C VAL A 76 3.24 1.96 -12.64
N ILE A 77 3.72 1.19 -11.66
CA ILE A 77 4.47 1.70 -10.51
C ILE A 77 5.68 0.82 -10.29
N HIS A 78 6.85 1.42 -10.21
CA HIS A 78 8.06 0.69 -9.84
C HIS A 78 8.12 0.48 -8.33
N ALA A 79 8.22 -0.77 -7.92
CA ALA A 79 8.34 -1.18 -6.51
C ALA A 79 9.24 -2.42 -6.40
N THR A 80 9.93 -2.56 -5.27
CA THR A 80 10.78 -3.73 -5.00
C THR A 80 9.97 -4.93 -4.56
N LYS A 81 8.86 -4.68 -3.86
CA LYS A 81 7.92 -5.70 -3.38
C LYS A 81 6.49 -5.27 -3.70
N PRO A 82 5.55 -6.22 -3.85
CA PRO A 82 4.16 -5.90 -4.13
C PRO A 82 3.55 -4.92 -3.13
N ILE A 83 3.80 -5.12 -1.84
CA ILE A 83 3.29 -4.28 -0.77
C ILE A 83 3.82 -2.84 -0.82
N ASP A 84 5.04 -2.62 -1.32
CA ASP A 84 5.65 -1.30 -1.41
C ASP A 84 4.87 -0.39 -2.39
N SER A 85 4.27 -0.97 -3.44
CA SER A 85 3.43 -0.22 -4.38
C SER A 85 2.18 0.34 -3.70
N ILE A 86 1.57 -0.44 -2.81
CA ILE A 86 0.40 -0.02 -2.02
C ILE A 86 0.81 1.09 -1.04
N GLN A 87 1.97 0.96 -0.39
CA GLN A 87 2.47 1.97 0.55
C GLN A 87 2.71 3.33 -0.11
N ARG A 88 3.04 3.37 -1.39
CA ARG A 88 3.17 4.63 -2.14
C ARG A 88 1.84 5.37 -2.28
N PHE A 89 0.73 4.69 -2.38
CA PHE A 89 -0.60 5.30 -2.35
C PHE A 89 -0.96 5.85 -0.97
N ILE A 90 -0.60 5.16 0.10
CA ILE A 90 -0.89 5.56 1.49
C ILE A 90 -0.40 6.99 1.78
N GLY A 91 0.76 7.37 1.24
CA GLY A 91 1.31 8.72 1.42
C GLY A 91 0.60 9.83 0.63
N SER A 92 -0.31 9.49 -0.28
CA SER A 92 -0.95 10.43 -1.21
C SER A 92 -2.48 10.34 -1.23
N VAL A 93 -3.05 9.26 -0.72
CA VAL A 93 -4.47 8.95 -0.75
C VAL A 93 -4.93 8.59 0.67
N GLU A 94 -6.10 9.07 1.07
CA GLU A 94 -6.70 8.69 2.35
C GLU A 94 -6.95 7.18 2.42
N MET A 95 -6.60 6.58 3.56
CA MET A 95 -6.63 5.12 3.73
C MET A 95 -8.01 4.52 3.41
N GLY A 96 -9.11 5.17 3.82
CA GLY A 96 -10.47 4.65 3.63
C GLY A 96 -10.91 4.52 2.17
N ILE A 97 -10.28 5.26 1.24
CA ILE A 97 -10.61 5.21 -0.18
C ILE A 97 -9.59 4.44 -1.03
N ILE A 98 -8.47 4.00 -0.44
CA ILE A 98 -7.44 3.25 -1.18
C ILE A 98 -8.04 2.08 -1.97
N PRO A 99 -8.90 1.19 -1.43
CA PRO A 99 -9.45 0.07 -2.20
C PRO A 99 -10.42 0.48 -3.31
N GLN A 100 -10.91 1.72 -3.30
CA GLN A 100 -11.70 2.28 -4.42
C GLN A 100 -10.78 2.81 -5.52
N VAL A 101 -9.57 3.21 -5.19
CA VAL A 101 -8.55 3.72 -6.11
C VAL A 101 -7.74 2.58 -6.71
N ILE A 102 -7.28 1.65 -5.88
CA ILE A 102 -6.57 0.42 -6.29
C ILE A 102 -7.25 -0.79 -5.64
N ASP A 103 -7.85 -1.64 -6.44
CA ASP A 103 -8.48 -2.89 -5.99
C ASP A 103 -7.58 -4.12 -6.20
N THR A 104 -6.73 -4.06 -7.23
CA THR A 104 -5.88 -5.19 -7.65
C THR A 104 -4.47 -4.71 -7.97
N VAL A 105 -3.47 -5.44 -7.51
CA VAL A 105 -2.05 -5.21 -7.82
C VAL A 105 -1.48 -6.44 -8.51
N LEU A 106 -0.94 -6.25 -9.70
CA LEU A 106 -0.20 -7.27 -10.45
C LEU A 106 1.30 -6.99 -10.26
N PHE A 107 1.99 -7.85 -9.54
CA PHE A 107 3.44 -7.74 -9.41
C PHE A 107 4.13 -8.57 -10.48
N ILE A 108 4.94 -7.87 -11.28
CA ILE A 108 5.68 -8.48 -12.40
C ILE A 108 7.15 -8.59 -12.02
N ASP A 109 7.68 -9.79 -12.02
CA ASP A 109 9.11 -10.07 -11.86
C ASP A 109 9.63 -10.81 -13.09
N LYS A 110 10.75 -10.36 -13.63
CA LYS A 110 11.39 -10.95 -14.83
C LYS A 110 10.45 -11.17 -16.01
N GLY A 111 9.52 -10.24 -16.22
CA GLY A 111 8.56 -10.29 -17.33
C GLY A 111 7.39 -11.25 -17.14
N GLN A 112 7.22 -11.82 -15.94
CA GLN A 112 6.11 -12.72 -15.60
C GLN A 112 5.31 -12.19 -14.41
N VAL A 113 4.02 -12.49 -14.39
CA VAL A 113 3.17 -12.19 -13.23
C VAL A 113 3.58 -13.11 -12.07
N ALA A 114 4.29 -12.56 -11.10
CA ALA A 114 4.78 -13.30 -9.94
C ALA A 114 3.73 -13.36 -8.82
N GLU A 115 2.97 -12.29 -8.60
CA GLU A 115 1.97 -12.22 -7.55
C GLU A 115 0.80 -11.31 -7.97
N VAL A 116 -0.41 -11.69 -7.52
CA VAL A 116 -1.63 -10.88 -7.70
C VAL A 116 -2.25 -10.66 -6.34
N LEU A 117 -2.34 -9.38 -5.95
CA LEU A 117 -2.95 -8.97 -4.69
C LEU A 117 -4.30 -8.32 -4.92
N GLN A 118 -5.21 -8.52 -3.99
CA GLN A 118 -6.52 -7.88 -3.92
C GLN A 118 -6.63 -7.08 -2.62
N LEU A 119 -7.20 -5.89 -2.68
CA LEU A 119 -7.40 -5.01 -1.53
C LEU A 119 -8.89 -4.89 -1.22
N GLU A 120 -9.24 -5.06 0.05
CA GLU A 120 -10.61 -4.91 0.55
C GLU A 120 -10.62 -4.11 1.85
N LEU A 121 -11.57 -3.17 1.97
CA LEU A 121 -11.81 -2.45 3.22
C LEU A 121 -12.83 -3.21 4.07
N THR A 122 -12.50 -3.46 5.30
CA THR A 122 -13.38 -4.08 6.29
C THR A 122 -13.27 -3.37 7.64
N ALA A 123 -14.30 -3.47 8.46
CA ALA A 123 -14.25 -3.02 9.84
C ALA A 123 -14.03 -4.23 10.74
N LYS A 124 -12.88 -4.30 11.37
CA LYS A 124 -12.53 -5.39 12.30
C LYS A 124 -11.50 -4.94 13.33
N VAL A 125 -11.29 -5.76 14.34
CA VAL A 125 -10.15 -5.62 15.23
C VAL A 125 -8.92 -6.11 14.48
N PRO A 126 -7.86 -5.27 14.32
CA PRO A 126 -6.61 -5.70 13.67
C PRO A 126 -5.99 -6.90 14.37
N GLU A 127 -5.28 -7.74 13.62
CA GLU A 127 -4.56 -8.87 14.22
C GLU A 127 -3.58 -8.39 15.29
N GLY A 128 -3.56 -9.12 16.40
CA GLY A 128 -2.74 -8.76 17.58
C GLY A 128 -3.40 -7.82 18.59
N MET A 129 -4.56 -7.24 18.28
CA MET A 129 -5.36 -6.47 19.24
C MET A 129 -6.46 -7.35 19.82
N LEU A 130 -6.79 -7.14 21.12
CA LEU A 130 -7.65 -8.08 21.87
C LEU A 130 -8.98 -7.50 22.32
N SER A 131 -9.15 -6.19 22.25
CA SER A 131 -10.36 -5.51 22.71
C SER A 131 -11.26 -5.22 21.50
N GLU A 132 -12.53 -5.61 21.56
CA GLU A 132 -13.54 -5.29 20.55
C GLU A 132 -13.74 -3.79 20.37
N GLU A 133 -13.46 -2.99 21.39
CA GLU A 133 -13.49 -1.52 21.34
C GLU A 133 -12.41 -0.94 20.40
N LEU A 134 -11.44 -1.75 19.98
CA LEU A 134 -10.40 -1.38 19.04
C LEU A 134 -10.77 -1.67 17.58
N ALA A 135 -12.02 -2.06 17.30
CA ALA A 135 -12.51 -2.23 15.94
C ALA A 135 -12.36 -0.94 15.13
N ARG A 136 -11.76 -1.05 13.95
CA ARG A 136 -11.47 0.08 13.07
C ARG A 136 -11.50 -0.32 11.60
N PRO A 137 -11.55 0.64 10.67
CA PRO A 137 -11.34 0.34 9.26
C PRO A 137 -9.94 -0.26 9.04
N VAL A 138 -9.91 -1.42 8.41
CA VAL A 138 -8.68 -2.17 8.06
C VAL A 138 -8.74 -2.50 6.58
N ILE A 139 -7.68 -2.20 5.84
CA ILE A 139 -7.50 -2.73 4.49
C ILE A 139 -6.82 -4.08 4.61
N VAL A 140 -7.51 -5.11 4.16
CA VAL A 140 -6.96 -6.45 4.06
C VAL A 140 -6.40 -6.65 2.67
N VAL A 141 -5.13 -6.98 2.58
CA VAL A 141 -4.43 -7.32 1.34
C VAL A 141 -4.32 -8.84 1.26
N SER A 142 -4.96 -9.42 0.27
CA SER A 142 -5.04 -10.87 0.09
C SER A 142 -4.43 -11.31 -1.22
N SER A 143 -3.91 -12.54 -1.29
CA SER A 143 -3.59 -13.19 -2.57
C SER A 143 -4.88 -13.38 -3.36
N PHE A 144 -4.94 -12.85 -4.59
CA PHE A 144 -6.11 -12.96 -5.46
C PHE A 144 -6.45 -14.42 -5.78
N LEU A 145 -5.44 -15.24 -6.05
CA LEU A 145 -5.63 -16.64 -6.45
C LEU A 145 -5.96 -17.55 -5.27
N GLN A 146 -5.28 -17.36 -4.14
CA GLN A 146 -5.44 -18.23 -2.96
C GLN A 146 -6.52 -17.73 -2.00
N LYS A 147 -7.00 -16.49 -2.18
CA LYS A 147 -7.93 -15.81 -1.24
C LYS A 147 -7.41 -15.77 0.20
N LYS A 148 -6.09 -15.85 0.35
CA LYS A 148 -5.43 -15.86 1.64
C LYS A 148 -5.01 -14.45 2.02
N PRO A 149 -5.36 -13.93 3.20
CA PRO A 149 -4.90 -12.64 3.66
C PRO A 149 -3.40 -12.67 3.95
N LEU A 150 -2.68 -11.66 3.49
CA LEU A 150 -1.22 -11.53 3.59
C LEU A 150 -0.80 -10.36 4.47
N TYR A 151 -1.54 -9.23 4.39
CA TYR A 151 -1.25 -8.02 5.15
C TYR A 151 -2.53 -7.36 5.63
N GLU A 152 -2.42 -6.64 6.73
CA GLU A 152 -3.40 -5.68 7.22
C GLU A 152 -2.81 -4.29 7.25
N ILE A 153 -3.59 -3.31 6.78
CA ILE A 153 -3.20 -1.91 6.81
C ILE A 153 -4.27 -1.15 7.60
N TYR A 154 -3.87 -0.46 8.65
CA TYR A 154 -4.77 0.29 9.51
C TYR A 154 -4.08 1.51 10.13
N THR A 155 -4.86 2.44 10.67
CA THR A 155 -4.31 3.58 11.41
C THR A 155 -4.19 3.27 12.90
N PHE A 156 -3.08 3.64 13.50
CA PHE A 156 -2.87 3.63 14.93
C PHE A 156 -2.39 5.03 15.38
N GLY A 157 -3.28 5.79 16.01
CA GLY A 157 -3.07 7.22 16.18
C GLY A 157 -2.98 7.93 14.82
N GLU A 158 -1.93 8.69 14.62
CA GLU A 158 -1.65 9.38 13.34
C GLU A 158 -0.82 8.55 12.34
N GLN A 159 -0.41 7.36 12.71
CA GLN A 159 0.46 6.51 11.89
C GLN A 159 -0.34 5.45 11.16
N VAL A 160 0.05 5.18 9.92
CA VAL A 160 -0.43 4.02 9.17
C VAL A 160 0.50 2.85 9.42
N VAL A 161 -0.06 1.75 9.85
CA VAL A 161 0.64 0.49 10.15
C VAL A 161 0.35 -0.50 9.05
N VAL A 162 1.39 -1.14 8.52
CA VAL A 162 1.30 -2.25 7.58
C VAL A 162 1.81 -3.50 8.30
N MET A 163 0.91 -4.42 8.62
CA MET A 163 1.21 -5.62 9.40
C MET A 163 1.13 -6.86 8.52
N PRO A 164 2.19 -7.66 8.40
CA PRO A 164 2.11 -8.96 7.75
C PRO A 164 1.31 -9.94 8.63
N ILE A 165 0.40 -10.70 8.01
CA ILE A 165 -0.38 -11.73 8.69
C ILE A 165 0.44 -13.01 8.70
N GLN A 166 0.76 -13.52 9.89
CA GLN A 166 1.39 -14.82 10.05
C GLN A 166 0.33 -15.91 9.95
N THR A 167 0.52 -16.85 9.06
CA THR A 167 -0.36 -18.00 8.92
C THR A 167 0.35 -19.28 9.38
N ASP A 168 -0.42 -20.23 9.94
CA ASP A 168 0.07 -21.57 10.24
C ASP A 168 0.29 -22.39 8.96
N GLU A 169 0.85 -23.59 9.09
CA GLU A 169 1.07 -24.53 7.97
C GLU A 169 -0.23 -24.92 7.25
N LYS A 170 -1.39 -24.70 7.87
CA LYS A 170 -2.73 -24.96 7.31
C LYS A 170 -3.36 -23.73 6.66
N GLY A 171 -2.63 -22.61 6.61
CA GLY A 171 -3.10 -21.36 5.99
C GLY A 171 -4.08 -20.54 6.84
N ASN A 172 -4.32 -20.91 8.10
CA ASN A 172 -5.12 -20.10 9.01
C ASN A 172 -4.27 -18.98 9.61
N PRO A 173 -4.85 -17.79 9.83
CA PRO A 173 -4.11 -16.72 10.52
C PRO A 173 -3.67 -17.26 11.89
N LYS A 174 -2.36 -17.25 12.15
CA LYS A 174 -1.87 -17.49 13.50
C LYS A 174 -2.31 -16.30 14.34
N THR A 175 -3.22 -16.50 15.26
CA THR A 175 -3.45 -15.51 16.31
C THR A 175 -2.11 -15.30 17.02
N PRO A 176 -1.47 -14.13 16.91
CA PRO A 176 -0.20 -13.91 17.59
C PRO A 176 -0.46 -14.12 19.09
N SER A 177 0.38 -14.91 19.74
CA SER A 177 0.28 -15.07 21.19
C SER A 177 0.38 -13.67 21.81
N LYS A 178 -0.48 -13.36 22.80
CA LYS A 178 -0.55 -12.07 23.51
C LYS A 178 0.80 -11.42 23.80
N THR A 179 1.84 -12.21 23.91
CA THR A 179 3.18 -11.83 24.33
C THR A 179 4.05 -11.29 23.19
N GLN A 180 3.87 -11.70 21.94
CA GLN A 180 4.81 -11.32 20.87
C GLN A 180 4.55 -9.94 20.25
N VAL A 181 3.29 -9.56 20.04
CA VAL A 181 2.97 -8.27 19.38
C VAL A 181 3.15 -7.10 20.35
N VAL A 182 2.75 -7.25 21.61
CA VAL A 182 2.99 -6.24 22.66
C VAL A 182 4.49 -6.05 22.88
N SER A 183 5.30 -7.11 22.69
CA SER A 183 6.75 -7.05 22.92
C SER A 183 7.52 -6.24 21.86
N GLU A 184 7.19 -6.32 20.59
CA GLU A 184 7.94 -5.60 19.55
C GLU A 184 7.61 -4.11 19.51
N TYR A 185 6.34 -3.71 19.57
CA TYR A 185 5.97 -2.30 19.63
C TYR A 185 6.34 -1.63 20.95
N ALA A 186 6.18 -2.34 22.07
CA ALA A 186 6.68 -1.86 23.35
C ALA A 186 8.20 -1.70 23.34
N LYS A 187 8.93 -2.63 22.72
CA LYS A 187 10.38 -2.59 22.57
C LYS A 187 10.83 -1.37 21.78
N GLU A 188 10.25 -1.12 20.61
CA GLU A 188 10.58 0.06 19.78
C GLU A 188 10.23 1.38 20.47
N GLY A 189 9.04 1.47 21.07
CA GLY A 189 8.61 2.66 21.82
C GLY A 189 9.49 2.94 23.05
N ILE A 190 9.88 1.90 23.78
CA ILE A 190 10.77 2.01 24.94
C ILE A 190 12.20 2.32 24.47
N GLN A 191 12.69 1.66 23.43
CA GLN A 191 14.00 1.91 22.85
C GLN A 191 14.15 3.36 22.41
N ARG A 192 13.14 3.92 21.74
CA ARG A 192 13.11 5.32 21.32
C ARG A 192 13.12 6.31 22.47
N LYS A 193 12.36 6.03 23.53
CA LYS A 193 12.35 6.88 24.76
C LYS A 193 13.66 6.78 25.56
N LEU A 194 14.23 5.58 25.64
CA LEU A 194 15.49 5.39 26.34
C LEU A 194 16.67 5.98 25.56
N SER A 195 16.71 5.89 24.22
CA SER A 195 17.73 6.54 23.39
C SER A 195 17.75 8.06 23.50
N GLN A 196 16.64 8.69 23.89
CA GLN A 196 16.57 10.12 24.13
C GLN A 196 17.11 10.53 25.52
N ASN A 197 17.13 9.60 26.47
CA ASN A 197 17.43 9.91 27.89
C ASN A 197 18.69 9.22 28.40
N LEU A 198 19.21 8.21 27.72
CA LEU A 198 20.44 7.51 28.11
C LEU A 198 21.59 7.91 27.19
N PRO A 199 22.74 8.33 27.74
CA PRO A 199 23.90 8.77 26.97
C PRO A 199 24.82 7.59 26.53
N CYS A 200 24.33 6.36 26.57
CA CYS A 200 25.08 5.16 26.24
C CYS A 200 24.32 4.20 25.32
N ASP A 201 25.04 3.36 24.63
CA ASP A 201 24.45 2.26 23.88
C ASP A 201 23.85 1.22 24.85
N PHE A 202 22.65 0.75 24.56
CA PHE A 202 21.96 -0.24 25.36
C PHE A 202 21.24 -1.26 24.49
N HIS A 203 21.03 -2.45 25.05
CA HIS A 203 20.26 -3.51 24.39
C HIS A 203 19.08 -3.92 25.28
N ILE A 204 17.89 -4.06 24.66
CA ILE A 204 16.66 -4.44 25.35
C ILE A 204 16.31 -5.88 24.98
N GLN A 205 16.10 -6.72 25.99
CA GLN A 205 15.60 -8.08 25.81
C GLN A 205 14.33 -8.27 26.64
N ILE A 206 13.29 -8.83 26.03
CA ILE A 206 12.01 -9.13 26.70
C ILE A 206 11.96 -10.62 26.98
N LYS A 207 11.81 -10.99 28.27
CA LYS A 207 11.61 -12.37 28.72
C LYS A 207 10.27 -12.51 29.43
N GLY A 208 9.27 -13.05 28.73
CA GLY A 208 7.92 -13.17 29.27
C GLY A 208 7.27 -11.80 29.55
N SER A 209 7.03 -11.48 30.81
CA SER A 209 6.47 -10.20 31.28
C SER A 209 7.53 -9.21 31.78
N GLU A 210 8.79 -9.58 31.77
CA GLU A 210 9.90 -8.75 32.27
C GLU A 210 10.73 -8.19 31.12
N LEU A 211 11.22 -6.96 31.34
CA LEU A 211 12.07 -6.25 30.40
C LEU A 211 13.46 -6.12 31.01
N GLU A 212 14.45 -6.76 30.38
CA GLU A 212 15.83 -6.67 30.77
C GLU A 212 16.56 -5.62 29.91
N LEU A 213 17.21 -4.66 30.58
CA LEU A 213 18.03 -3.64 29.95
C LEU A 213 19.51 -3.94 30.17
N TYR A 214 20.23 -4.16 29.08
CA TYR A 214 21.68 -4.38 29.12
C TYR A 214 22.40 -3.07 28.80
N VAL A 215 23.20 -2.59 29.76
CA VAL A 215 24.06 -1.40 29.62
C VAL A 215 25.52 -1.78 29.81
N PRO A 216 26.47 -1.05 29.22
CA PRO A 216 27.90 -1.29 29.45
C PRO A 216 28.31 -1.19 30.92
N GLU A 217 29.33 -1.96 31.37
CA GLU A 217 29.72 -2.06 32.78
C GLU A 217 30.12 -0.73 33.43
N TYR A 218 30.62 0.24 32.67
CA TYR A 218 31.00 1.56 33.18
C TYR A 218 29.81 2.52 33.40
N TYR A 219 28.57 2.06 33.18
CA TYR A 219 27.35 2.79 33.48
C TYR A 219 26.45 2.09 34.54
N LYS A 220 26.98 1.07 35.19
CA LYS A 220 26.31 0.37 36.30
C LYS A 220 26.42 1.13 37.60
#